data_71a05591d82e2f447268b29a287c3fee
#
_entry.id   71a05591d82e2f447268b29a287c3fee
#
_cell.length_a   1.000
_cell.length_b   1.000
_cell.length_c   1.000
_cell.angle_alpha   90.00
_cell.angle_beta   90.00
_cell.angle_gamma   90.00
#
_symmetry.space_group_name_H-M   'P 1'
#
loop_
_entity.id
_entity.type
_entity.pdbx_description
1 polymer ?
#
loop_
_entity_poly.entity_id
_entity_poly.type
_entity_poly.pdbx_seq_one_letter_code
_entity_poly.pdbx_strand_id
1 'polypeptide(L)'
;AFSKITLLAIIIGLIALAIQIFWDKVLVKKGKLFKIIPAPLVVVIACVFMNMFLSNGGTLQLREEQLVNIPAAANINDFFSFFMLPDFSYLNMPEVWITGLTIAIVASLETLLNIEASDEIDAYKRVTPKDRELKAQGIGNLICGLIGGLPVTSVVVRTSANANAGAKTKTSAIMHGILLLLAVALIPFLINLIPLSALAAVLIYTGYKLAKPSL
;
A
#
# COMPACT_ATOMS: atom_id res chain seq x y z
N ALA A 1 -20.65 0.42 14.89
CA ALA A 1 -19.76 0.61 13.72
C ALA A 1 -20.29 1.68 12.75
N PHE A 2 -21.61 1.70 12.43
CA PHE A 2 -22.19 2.63 11.45
C PHE A 2 -22.26 4.11 11.90
N SER A 3 -22.22 4.40 13.18
CA SER A 3 -22.27 5.77 13.73
C SER A 3 -21.01 6.62 13.42
N LYS A 4 -19.94 5.99 12.96
CA LYS A 4 -18.68 6.66 12.61
C LYS A 4 -18.56 7.02 11.12
N ILE A 5 -19.54 6.65 10.29
CA ILE A 5 -19.52 6.91 8.85
C ILE A 5 -20.05 8.32 8.59
N THR A 6 -19.25 9.15 7.96
CA THR A 6 -19.69 10.48 7.50
C THR A 6 -20.20 10.41 6.07
N LEU A 7 -21.20 11.23 5.75
CA LEU A 7 -21.75 11.32 4.40
C LEU A 7 -20.66 11.69 3.37
N LEU A 8 -19.73 12.56 3.77
CA LEU A 8 -18.61 12.96 2.91
C LEU A 8 -17.69 11.77 2.58
N ALA A 9 -17.40 10.87 3.54
CA ALA A 9 -16.58 9.69 3.27
C ALA A 9 -17.23 8.76 2.25
N ILE A 10 -18.56 8.61 2.29
CA ILE A 10 -19.32 7.82 1.31
C ILE A 10 -19.24 8.47 -0.07
N ILE A 11 -19.47 9.77 -0.16
CA ILE A 11 -19.43 10.52 -1.42
C ILE A 11 -18.04 10.41 -2.06
N ILE A 12 -16.97 10.65 -1.29
CA ILE A 12 -15.59 10.53 -1.77
C ILE A 12 -15.30 9.11 -2.25
N GLY A 13 -15.71 8.08 -1.50
CA GLY A 13 -15.51 6.68 -1.88
C GLY A 13 -16.21 6.31 -3.20
N LEU A 14 -17.47 6.74 -3.37
CA LEU A 14 -18.23 6.50 -4.59
C LEU A 14 -17.64 7.23 -5.81
N ILE A 15 -17.23 8.49 -5.64
CA ILE A 15 -16.59 9.27 -6.69
C ILE A 15 -15.22 8.68 -7.04
N ALA A 16 -14.45 8.23 -6.03
CA ALA A 16 -13.19 7.55 -6.24
C ALA A 16 -13.36 6.30 -7.12
N LEU A 17 -14.36 5.46 -6.82
CA LEU A 17 -14.69 4.28 -7.63
C LEU A 17 -15.12 4.67 -9.05
N ALA A 18 -15.94 5.69 -9.18
CA ALA A 18 -16.40 6.17 -10.49
C ALA A 18 -15.23 6.67 -11.35
N ILE A 19 -14.32 7.47 -10.78
CA ILE A 19 -13.13 7.96 -11.47
C ILE A 19 -12.24 6.79 -11.90
N GLN A 20 -12.01 5.81 -11.02
CA GLN A 20 -11.18 4.65 -11.30
C GLN A 20 -11.74 3.82 -12.47
N ILE A 21 -13.04 3.51 -12.44
CA ILE A 21 -13.74 2.75 -13.49
C ILE A 21 -13.70 3.52 -14.81
N PHE A 22 -13.99 4.81 -14.77
CA PHE A 22 -14.00 5.67 -15.96
C PHE A 22 -12.60 5.78 -16.58
N TRP A 23 -11.58 5.96 -15.74
CA TRP A 23 -10.20 6.03 -16.22
C TRP A 23 -9.79 4.75 -16.95
N ASP A 24 -9.98 3.59 -16.33
CA ASP A 24 -9.56 2.31 -16.88
C ASP A 24 -10.37 1.87 -18.10
N LYS A 25 -11.69 2.11 -18.09
CA LYS A 25 -12.57 1.65 -19.19
C LYS A 25 -12.60 2.60 -20.39
N VAL A 26 -12.46 3.91 -20.17
CA VAL A 26 -12.67 4.94 -21.19
C VAL A 26 -11.36 5.65 -21.54
N LEU A 27 -10.68 6.26 -20.57
CA LEU A 27 -9.54 7.14 -20.84
C LEU A 27 -8.29 6.39 -21.29
N VAL A 28 -8.00 5.24 -20.71
CA VAL A 28 -6.86 4.40 -21.11
C VAL A 28 -6.93 4.00 -22.59
N LYS A 29 -8.15 3.90 -23.15
CA LYS A 29 -8.36 3.58 -24.57
C LYS A 29 -8.18 4.78 -25.49
N LYS A 30 -8.28 6.01 -24.98
CA LYS A 30 -8.27 7.24 -25.80
C LYS A 30 -6.88 7.81 -26.09
N GLY A 31 -5.83 7.41 -25.35
CA GLY A 31 -4.51 7.97 -25.63
C GLY A 31 -3.36 7.34 -24.83
N LYS A 32 -2.14 7.49 -25.37
CA LYS A 32 -0.90 6.97 -24.75
C LYS A 32 -0.62 7.61 -23.39
N LEU A 33 -0.96 8.90 -23.21
CA LEU A 33 -0.75 9.64 -21.97
C LEU A 33 -1.54 9.02 -20.80
N PHE A 34 -2.78 8.63 -21.03
CA PHE A 34 -3.65 8.03 -20.03
C PHE A 34 -3.22 6.60 -19.62
N LYS A 35 -2.40 5.94 -20.44
CA LYS A 35 -1.78 4.65 -20.09
C LYS A 35 -0.58 4.81 -19.15
N ILE A 36 0.11 5.96 -19.23
CA ILE A 36 1.32 6.24 -18.42
C ILE A 36 0.91 6.68 -17.01
N ILE A 37 -0.18 7.45 -16.89
CA ILE A 37 -0.65 7.96 -15.59
C ILE A 37 -1.51 6.88 -14.90
N PRO A 38 -1.10 6.37 -13.73
CA PRO A 38 -1.89 5.37 -13.01
C PRO A 38 -3.21 5.96 -12.50
N ALA A 39 -4.33 5.29 -12.77
CA ALA A 39 -5.65 5.68 -12.26
C ALA A 39 -5.68 5.94 -10.74
N PRO A 40 -5.06 5.10 -9.88
CA PRO A 40 -5.01 5.34 -8.44
C PRO A 40 -4.41 6.69 -8.04
N LEU A 41 -3.40 7.15 -8.76
CA LEU A 41 -2.77 8.46 -8.50
C LEU A 41 -3.77 9.61 -8.72
N VAL A 42 -4.51 9.54 -9.85
CA VAL A 42 -5.52 10.56 -10.18
C VAL A 42 -6.65 10.55 -9.16
N VAL A 43 -7.10 9.37 -8.76
CA VAL A 43 -8.14 9.20 -7.73
C VAL A 43 -7.70 9.85 -6.42
N VAL A 44 -6.51 9.54 -5.93
CA VAL A 44 -6.00 10.10 -4.68
C VAL A 44 -5.92 11.63 -4.75
N ILE A 45 -5.32 12.17 -5.82
CA ILE A 45 -5.22 13.62 -6.00
C ILE A 45 -6.60 14.27 -6.04
N ALA A 46 -7.52 13.74 -6.83
CA ALA A 46 -8.88 14.27 -6.93
C ALA A 46 -9.61 14.25 -5.58
N CYS A 47 -9.48 13.16 -4.82
CA CYS A 47 -10.11 13.03 -3.51
C CYS A 47 -9.50 13.95 -2.44
N VAL A 48 -8.19 14.21 -2.49
CA VAL A 48 -7.54 15.20 -1.62
C VAL A 48 -8.09 16.60 -1.92
N PHE A 49 -8.15 16.99 -3.21
CA PHE A 49 -8.75 18.26 -3.59
C PHE A 49 -10.22 18.37 -3.16
N MET A 50 -11.02 17.32 -3.38
CA MET A 50 -12.40 17.30 -2.91
C MET A 50 -12.51 17.50 -1.40
N ASN A 51 -11.68 16.80 -0.62
CA ASN A 51 -11.66 16.97 0.82
C ASN A 51 -11.32 18.42 1.21
N MET A 52 -10.30 19.02 0.60
CA MET A 52 -9.92 20.41 0.87
C MET A 52 -11.03 21.41 0.53
N PHE A 53 -11.69 21.25 -0.61
CA PHE A 53 -12.77 22.16 -1.02
C PHE A 53 -14.05 22.00 -0.19
N LEU A 54 -14.46 20.77 0.09
CA LEU A 54 -15.71 20.50 0.81
C LEU A 54 -15.57 20.70 2.32
N SER A 55 -14.39 20.48 2.88
CA SER A 55 -14.10 20.70 4.30
C SER A 55 -14.16 22.19 4.69
N ASN A 56 -13.85 23.08 3.77
CA ASN A 56 -13.90 24.55 4.03
C ASN A 56 -15.33 25.11 4.12
N GLY A 57 -16.37 24.34 3.75
CA GLY A 57 -17.78 24.76 3.75
C GLY A 57 -18.57 24.48 5.03
N GLY A 58 -17.97 23.93 6.05
CA GLY A 58 -18.50 23.87 7.43
C GLY A 58 -19.56 22.79 7.77
N THR A 59 -20.23 22.15 6.79
CA THR A 59 -21.28 21.15 7.07
C THR A 59 -20.88 19.72 6.75
N LEU A 60 -19.86 19.52 5.95
CA LEU A 60 -19.37 18.23 5.50
C LEU A 60 -17.86 18.14 5.80
N GLN A 61 -17.50 17.58 6.93
CA GLN A 61 -16.10 17.36 7.30
C GLN A 61 -15.82 15.87 7.48
N LEU A 62 -14.64 15.43 7.01
CA LEU A 62 -14.09 14.15 7.39
C LEU A 62 -13.55 14.26 8.83
N ARG A 63 -13.72 13.20 9.59
CA ARG A 63 -13.08 13.07 10.91
C ARG A 63 -11.61 12.74 10.71
N GLU A 64 -10.77 13.10 11.65
CA GLU A 64 -9.34 12.76 11.63
C GLU A 64 -9.11 11.25 11.48
N GLU A 65 -9.96 10.43 12.11
CA GLU A 65 -9.94 8.96 11.98
C GLU A 65 -10.22 8.45 10.55
N GLN A 66 -10.71 9.29 9.65
CA GLN A 66 -11.05 8.97 8.25
C GLN A 66 -9.99 9.45 7.25
N LEU A 67 -8.94 10.08 7.74
CA LEU A 67 -7.76 10.46 6.99
C LEU A 67 -6.60 9.51 7.31
N VAL A 68 -5.64 9.45 6.41
CA VAL A 68 -4.36 8.80 6.70
C VAL A 68 -3.68 9.57 7.83
N ASN A 69 -3.18 8.84 8.82
CA ASN A 69 -2.49 9.43 9.97
C ASN A 69 -1.10 8.79 10.10
N ILE A 70 -0.11 9.42 9.47
CA ILE A 70 1.29 9.04 9.58
C ILE A 70 1.96 10.04 10.52
N PRO A 71 2.77 9.57 11.49
CA PRO A 71 3.56 10.47 12.33
C PRO A 71 4.43 11.39 11.47
N ALA A 72 4.26 12.70 11.65
CA ALA A 72 5.05 13.71 10.96
C ALA A 72 6.24 14.08 11.83
N ALA A 73 7.46 13.86 11.33
CA ALA A 73 8.67 14.34 11.98
C ALA A 73 8.86 15.82 11.70
N ALA A 74 9.04 16.63 12.72
CA ALA A 74 9.39 18.05 12.57
C ALA A 74 10.86 18.24 12.17
N ASN A 75 11.72 17.30 12.59
CA ASN A 75 13.17 17.34 12.37
C ASN A 75 13.69 15.92 12.06
N ILE A 76 14.93 15.85 11.57
CA ILE A 76 15.60 14.57 11.31
C ILE A 76 15.73 13.73 12.60
N ASN A 77 15.98 14.36 13.73
CA ASN A 77 16.06 13.65 15.02
C ASN A 77 14.70 13.03 15.40
N ASP A 78 13.59 13.73 15.16
CA ASP A 78 12.25 13.21 15.41
C ASP A 78 11.95 12.01 14.50
N PHE A 79 12.42 12.05 13.25
CA PHE A 79 12.29 10.90 12.34
C PHE A 79 12.98 9.66 12.88
N PHE A 80 14.19 9.81 13.42
CA PHE A 80 14.90 8.67 14.02
C PHE A 80 14.30 8.23 15.34
N SER A 81 13.58 9.08 16.07
CA SER A 81 12.89 8.70 17.31
C SER A 81 11.71 7.75 17.08
N PHE A 82 11.20 7.63 15.85
CA PHE A 82 10.15 6.66 15.50
C PHE A 82 10.69 5.22 15.42
N PHE A 83 11.99 5.04 15.31
CA PHE A 83 12.60 3.71 15.34
C PHE A 83 12.63 3.20 16.78
N MET A 84 11.89 2.14 17.02
CA MET A 84 11.83 1.51 18.33
C MET A 84 12.71 0.25 18.33
N LEU A 85 13.68 0.21 19.24
CA LEU A 85 14.44 -1.02 19.44
C LEU A 85 13.58 -2.07 20.16
N PRO A 86 13.78 -3.37 19.87
CA PRO A 86 13.03 -4.43 20.52
C PRO A 86 13.37 -4.51 22.01
N ASP A 87 12.34 -4.71 22.81
CA ASP A 87 12.50 -4.99 24.25
C ASP A 87 12.71 -6.49 24.45
N PHE A 88 13.94 -6.87 24.69
CA PHE A 88 14.35 -8.26 24.89
C PHE A 88 13.88 -8.86 26.24
N SER A 89 13.33 -8.08 27.15
CA SER A 89 12.80 -8.58 28.43
C SER A 89 11.62 -9.55 28.23
N TYR A 90 10.90 -9.41 27.13
CA TYR A 90 9.77 -10.27 26.77
C TYR A 90 10.14 -11.61 26.13
N LEU A 91 11.43 -11.89 25.90
CA LEU A 91 11.87 -13.17 25.30
C LEU A 91 11.56 -14.40 26.16
N ASN A 92 11.33 -14.22 27.45
CA ASN A 92 10.95 -15.29 28.37
C ASN A 92 9.45 -15.64 28.31
N MET A 93 8.64 -14.86 27.56
CA MET A 93 7.20 -15.09 27.42
C MET A 93 6.92 -16.05 26.25
N PRO A 94 6.27 -17.21 26.50
CA PRO A 94 5.93 -18.16 25.44
C PRO A 94 5.09 -17.56 24.31
N GLU A 95 4.24 -16.59 24.63
CA GLU A 95 3.35 -15.91 23.70
C GLU A 95 4.12 -15.19 22.58
N VAL A 96 5.30 -14.65 22.89
CA VAL A 96 6.16 -13.99 21.89
C VAL A 96 6.64 -14.99 20.85
N TRP A 97 7.06 -16.17 21.28
CA TRP A 97 7.54 -17.23 20.40
C TRP A 97 6.40 -17.83 19.56
N ILE A 98 5.25 -18.09 20.17
CA ILE A 98 4.07 -18.61 19.48
C ILE A 98 3.61 -17.61 18.41
N THR A 99 3.50 -16.33 18.76
CA THR A 99 3.10 -15.27 17.83
C THR A 99 4.13 -15.11 16.72
N GLY A 100 5.41 -15.06 17.04
CA GLY A 100 6.48 -14.94 16.07
C GLY A 100 6.51 -16.12 15.09
N LEU A 101 6.36 -17.35 15.57
CA LEU A 101 6.28 -18.55 14.73
C LEU A 101 5.04 -18.52 13.83
N THR A 102 3.89 -18.14 14.38
CA THR A 102 2.65 -18.03 13.62
C THR A 102 2.78 -17.03 12.48
N ILE A 103 3.32 -15.82 12.77
CA ILE A 103 3.56 -14.80 11.75
C ILE A 103 4.55 -15.31 10.70
N ALA A 104 5.63 -15.98 11.10
CA ALA A 104 6.63 -16.52 10.18
C ALA A 104 6.03 -17.56 9.22
N ILE A 105 5.19 -18.47 9.72
CA ILE A 105 4.51 -19.49 8.90
C ILE A 105 3.54 -18.81 7.93
N VAL A 106 2.67 -17.93 8.42
CA VAL A 106 1.66 -17.26 7.59
C VAL A 106 2.34 -16.41 6.51
N ALA A 107 3.33 -15.60 6.88
CA ALA A 107 4.09 -14.77 5.95
C ALA A 107 4.83 -15.59 4.87
N SER A 108 5.39 -16.74 5.25
CA SER A 108 6.06 -17.64 4.31
C SER A 108 5.08 -18.28 3.33
N LEU A 109 3.92 -18.75 3.81
CA LEU A 109 2.88 -19.31 2.95
C LEU A 109 2.33 -18.26 1.98
N GLU A 110 2.03 -17.05 2.47
CA GLU A 110 1.58 -15.94 1.64
C GLU A 110 2.60 -15.62 0.55
N THR A 111 3.89 -15.54 0.90
CA THR A 111 4.95 -15.27 -0.08
C THR A 111 5.06 -16.37 -1.12
N LEU A 112 4.98 -17.66 -0.75
CA LEU A 112 5.04 -18.76 -1.71
C LEU A 112 3.87 -18.71 -2.71
N LEU A 113 2.65 -18.43 -2.25
CA LEU A 113 1.48 -18.24 -3.11
C LEU A 113 1.65 -17.04 -4.05
N ASN A 114 2.19 -15.93 -3.52
CA ASN A 114 2.44 -14.73 -4.30
C ASN A 114 3.55 -14.91 -5.35
N ILE A 115 4.56 -15.73 -5.07
CA ILE A 115 5.59 -16.08 -6.05
C ILE A 115 4.95 -16.78 -7.26
N GLU A 116 4.12 -17.78 -7.04
CA GLU A 116 3.45 -18.50 -8.14
C GLU A 116 2.61 -17.55 -8.99
N ALA A 117 1.78 -16.73 -8.35
CA ALA A 117 0.97 -15.74 -9.06
C ALA A 117 1.85 -14.70 -9.81
N SER A 118 2.99 -14.31 -9.23
CA SER A 118 3.90 -13.34 -9.85
C SER A 118 4.64 -13.91 -11.04
N ASP A 119 5.11 -15.16 -10.95
CA ASP A 119 5.79 -15.87 -12.04
C ASP A 119 4.84 -16.10 -13.24
N GLU A 120 3.56 -16.30 -12.95
CA GLU A 120 2.53 -16.47 -13.99
C GLU A 120 2.28 -15.16 -14.77
N ILE A 121 2.34 -14.02 -14.10
CA ILE A 121 2.13 -12.69 -14.71
C ILE A 121 3.40 -12.19 -15.42
N ASP A 122 4.58 -12.72 -15.08
CA ASP A 122 5.84 -12.22 -15.65
C ASP A 122 5.90 -12.43 -17.17
N ALA A 123 6.06 -11.31 -17.90
CA ALA A 123 6.13 -11.31 -19.36
C ALA A 123 7.31 -12.14 -19.91
N TYR A 124 8.35 -12.33 -19.10
CA TYR A 124 9.55 -13.10 -19.47
C TYR A 124 9.48 -14.56 -18.99
N LYS A 125 8.39 -14.95 -18.30
CA LYS A 125 8.20 -16.30 -17.76
C LYS A 125 9.40 -16.79 -16.92
N ARG A 126 9.98 -15.89 -16.13
CA ARG A 126 11.06 -16.22 -15.20
C ARG A 126 10.50 -16.99 -14.02
N VAL A 127 11.25 -17.97 -13.56
CA VAL A 127 10.89 -18.75 -12.37
C VAL A 127 11.68 -18.21 -11.18
N THR A 128 10.97 -17.84 -10.13
CA THR A 128 11.57 -17.29 -8.92
C THR A 128 12.10 -18.43 -8.03
N PRO A 129 13.38 -18.40 -7.61
CA PRO A 129 13.93 -19.37 -6.67
C PRO A 129 13.30 -19.19 -5.28
N LYS A 130 12.34 -20.04 -4.91
CA LYS A 130 11.51 -19.93 -3.69
C LYS A 130 12.37 -19.82 -2.42
N ASP A 131 13.40 -20.64 -2.29
CA ASP A 131 14.29 -20.63 -1.11
C ASP A 131 15.07 -19.31 -0.97
N ARG A 132 15.48 -18.73 -2.08
CA ARG A 132 16.20 -17.46 -2.08
C ARG A 132 15.28 -16.31 -1.69
N GLU A 133 14.04 -16.33 -2.14
CA GLU A 133 13.04 -15.32 -1.81
C GLU A 133 12.67 -15.38 -0.33
N LEU A 134 12.40 -16.58 0.20
CA LEU A 134 12.11 -16.76 1.63
C LEU A 134 13.27 -16.32 2.53
N LYS A 135 14.53 -16.60 2.14
CA LYS A 135 15.69 -16.10 2.86
C LYS A 135 15.79 -14.57 2.83
N ALA A 136 15.53 -13.97 1.67
CA ALA A 136 15.54 -12.52 1.52
C ALA A 136 14.45 -11.85 2.37
N GLN A 137 13.25 -12.42 2.37
CA GLN A 137 12.14 -11.98 3.22
C GLN A 137 12.46 -12.15 4.71
N GLY A 138 13.05 -13.26 5.11
CA GLY A 138 13.47 -13.50 6.49
C GLY A 138 14.46 -12.47 6.98
N ILE A 139 15.49 -12.14 6.18
CA ILE A 139 16.46 -11.08 6.50
C ILE A 139 15.76 -9.71 6.56
N GLY A 140 14.87 -9.41 5.60
CA GLY A 140 14.10 -8.17 5.61
C GLY A 140 13.26 -8.03 6.88
N ASN A 141 12.54 -9.07 7.28
CA ASN A 141 11.72 -9.09 8.49
C ASN A 141 12.56 -9.00 9.77
N LEU A 142 13.74 -9.60 9.80
CA LEU A 142 14.66 -9.44 10.91
C LEU A 142 15.09 -7.97 11.09
N ILE A 143 15.45 -7.30 9.98
CA ILE A 143 15.81 -5.87 10.01
C ILE A 143 14.59 -5.04 10.44
N CYS A 144 13.40 -5.30 9.89
CA CYS A 144 12.16 -4.62 10.29
C CYS A 144 11.91 -4.77 11.79
N GLY A 145 12.04 -5.98 12.35
CA GLY A 145 11.86 -6.23 13.78
C GLY A 145 12.87 -5.48 14.65
N LEU A 146 14.14 -5.35 14.19
CA LEU A 146 15.18 -4.62 14.93
C LEU A 146 14.95 -3.10 14.97
N ILE A 147 14.21 -2.55 14.01
CA ILE A 147 13.91 -1.10 13.97
C ILE A 147 12.48 -0.77 14.41
N GLY A 148 11.72 -1.77 14.91
CA GLY A 148 10.34 -1.59 15.35
C GLY A 148 9.31 -1.58 14.22
N GLY A 149 9.70 -2.07 13.03
CA GLY A 149 8.81 -2.18 11.88
C GLY A 149 7.88 -3.40 11.95
N LEU A 150 6.78 -3.34 11.19
CA LEU A 150 5.87 -4.45 11.04
C LEU A 150 6.45 -5.54 10.13
N PRO A 151 6.04 -6.81 10.29
CA PRO A 151 6.39 -7.87 9.36
C PRO A 151 5.91 -7.55 7.95
N VAL A 152 6.76 -7.82 6.95
CA VAL A 152 6.45 -7.60 5.54
C VAL A 152 6.41 -8.92 4.78
N THR A 153 5.47 -9.01 3.83
CA THR A 153 5.34 -10.13 2.90
C THR A 153 5.30 -9.61 1.46
N SER A 154 5.39 -10.51 0.49
CA SER A 154 5.15 -10.15 -0.90
C SER A 154 3.65 -9.94 -1.14
N VAL A 155 3.30 -9.04 -2.08
CA VAL A 155 1.90 -8.69 -2.37
C VAL A 155 1.66 -8.71 -3.88
N VAL A 156 0.78 -9.61 -4.35
CA VAL A 156 0.47 -9.78 -5.79
C VAL A 156 -0.02 -8.48 -6.43
N VAL A 157 -0.81 -7.68 -5.73
CA VAL A 157 -1.35 -6.40 -6.24
C VAL A 157 -0.24 -5.44 -6.66
N ARG A 158 0.78 -5.28 -5.84
CA ARG A 158 1.94 -4.41 -6.16
C ARG A 158 2.78 -4.99 -7.28
N THR A 159 3.01 -6.30 -7.25
CA THR A 159 3.78 -7.01 -8.28
C THR A 159 3.07 -6.91 -9.63
N SER A 160 1.75 -7.15 -9.69
CA SER A 160 0.99 -7.05 -10.93
C SER A 160 0.94 -5.61 -11.47
N ALA A 161 0.78 -4.61 -10.60
CA ALA A 161 0.83 -3.21 -11.00
C ALA A 161 2.19 -2.85 -11.61
N ASN A 162 3.30 -3.31 -10.99
CA ASN A 162 4.66 -3.08 -11.47
C ASN A 162 4.93 -3.80 -12.80
N ALA A 163 4.50 -5.05 -12.94
CA ALA A 163 4.62 -5.82 -14.17
C ALA A 163 3.81 -5.20 -15.31
N ASN A 164 2.56 -4.80 -15.05
CA ASN A 164 1.69 -4.13 -16.03
C ASN A 164 2.22 -2.75 -16.45
N ALA A 165 2.96 -2.06 -15.59
CA ALA A 165 3.67 -0.84 -15.91
C ALA A 165 4.93 -1.06 -16.75
N GLY A 166 5.29 -2.32 -17.04
CA GLY A 166 6.43 -2.69 -17.88
C GLY A 166 7.75 -2.81 -17.14
N ALA A 167 7.75 -3.02 -15.85
CA ALA A 167 8.96 -3.24 -15.06
C ALA A 167 9.65 -4.53 -15.49
N LYS A 168 10.98 -4.42 -15.73
CA LYS A 168 11.80 -5.54 -16.24
C LYS A 168 12.79 -6.06 -15.20
N THR A 169 13.10 -5.24 -14.20
CA THR A 169 14.17 -5.51 -13.24
C THR A 169 13.75 -5.16 -11.82
N LYS A 170 14.45 -5.71 -10.84
CA LYS A 170 14.29 -5.38 -9.42
C LYS A 170 14.59 -3.92 -9.06
N THR A 171 15.23 -3.17 -9.95
CA THR A 171 15.50 -1.73 -9.77
C THR A 171 14.20 -0.95 -9.52
N SER A 172 13.10 -1.33 -10.18
CA SER A 172 11.79 -0.71 -9.97
C SER A 172 11.33 -0.84 -8.51
N ALA A 173 11.48 -2.02 -7.90
CA ALA A 173 11.11 -2.25 -6.51
C ALA A 173 12.02 -1.47 -5.54
N ILE A 174 13.32 -1.41 -5.82
CA ILE A 174 14.29 -0.65 -5.01
C ILE A 174 13.95 0.85 -5.08
N MET A 175 13.73 1.39 -6.26
CA MET A 175 13.34 2.80 -6.44
C MET A 175 12.02 3.11 -5.75
N HIS A 176 11.05 2.19 -5.80
CA HIS A 176 9.79 2.36 -5.08
C HIS A 176 10.02 2.46 -3.56
N GLY A 177 10.86 1.60 -2.99
CA GLY A 177 11.21 1.66 -1.56
C GLY A 177 11.89 2.97 -1.17
N ILE A 178 12.85 3.45 -1.97
CA ILE A 178 13.52 4.73 -1.74
C ILE A 178 12.53 5.91 -1.82
N LEU A 179 11.69 5.94 -2.86
CA LEU A 179 10.69 6.99 -3.03
C LEU A 179 9.66 6.99 -1.91
N LEU A 180 9.26 5.82 -1.43
CA LEU A 180 8.34 5.69 -0.30
C LEU A 180 8.97 6.26 0.99
N LEU A 181 10.23 5.90 1.25
CA LEU A 181 10.98 6.43 2.39
C LEU A 181 11.09 7.96 2.33
N LEU A 182 11.45 8.50 1.17
CA LEU A 182 11.54 9.94 0.95
C LEU A 182 10.17 10.61 1.11
N ALA A 183 9.09 10.01 0.60
CA ALA A 183 7.76 10.57 0.73
C ALA A 183 7.31 10.65 2.20
N VAL A 184 7.54 9.59 2.98
CA VAL A 184 7.19 9.58 4.41
C VAL A 184 8.05 10.56 5.20
N ALA A 185 9.34 10.72 4.85
CA ALA A 185 10.24 11.63 5.54
C ALA A 185 10.01 13.12 5.20
N LEU A 186 9.69 13.43 3.93
CA LEU A 186 9.66 14.83 3.46
C LEU A 186 8.26 15.42 3.35
N ILE A 187 7.24 14.59 3.03
CA ILE A 187 5.88 15.08 2.75
C ILE A 187 4.78 14.34 3.53
N PRO A 188 4.98 13.98 4.81
CA PRO A 188 3.96 13.27 5.58
C PRO A 188 2.65 14.06 5.66
N PHE A 189 2.71 15.40 5.71
CA PHE A 189 1.54 16.24 5.78
C PHE A 189 0.63 16.09 4.54
N LEU A 190 1.20 15.91 3.35
CA LEU A 190 0.42 15.68 2.12
C LEU A 190 -0.23 14.28 2.15
N ILE A 191 0.47 13.29 2.68
CA ILE A 191 -0.05 11.92 2.80
C ILE A 191 -1.21 11.90 3.80
N ASN A 192 -1.13 12.68 4.88
CA ASN A 192 -2.18 12.78 5.89
C ASN A 192 -3.47 13.48 5.40
N LEU A 193 -3.43 14.15 4.25
CA LEU A 193 -4.64 14.70 3.61
C LEU A 193 -5.44 13.65 2.83
N ILE A 194 -4.90 12.45 2.64
CA ILE A 194 -5.54 11.39 1.83
C ILE A 194 -6.72 10.79 2.59
N PRO A 195 -7.94 10.83 2.05
CA PRO A 195 -9.07 10.15 2.65
C PRO A 195 -8.94 8.63 2.59
N LEU A 196 -9.16 7.93 3.69
CA LEU A 196 -9.15 6.46 3.74
C LEU A 196 -10.20 5.84 2.81
N SER A 197 -11.31 6.53 2.57
CA SER A 197 -12.34 6.11 1.62
C SER A 197 -11.84 6.07 0.17
N ALA A 198 -10.90 6.96 -0.21
CA ALA A 198 -10.27 6.91 -1.53
C ALA A 198 -9.35 5.68 -1.67
N LEU A 199 -8.56 5.37 -0.65
CA LEU A 199 -7.71 4.17 -0.64
C LEU A 199 -8.55 2.89 -0.66
N ALA A 200 -9.64 2.84 0.12
CA ALA A 200 -10.58 1.72 0.11
C ALA A 200 -11.18 1.48 -1.28
N ALA A 201 -11.59 2.55 -1.97
CA ALA A 201 -12.13 2.47 -3.33
C ALA A 201 -11.10 1.90 -4.32
N VAL A 202 -9.84 2.35 -4.23
CA VAL A 202 -8.75 1.82 -5.06
C VAL A 202 -8.51 0.34 -4.78
N LEU A 203 -8.50 -0.08 -3.51
CA LEU A 203 -8.29 -1.48 -3.12
C LEU A 203 -9.44 -2.38 -3.58
N ILE A 204 -10.69 -1.94 -3.41
CA ILE A 204 -11.88 -2.68 -3.86
C ILE A 204 -11.84 -2.90 -5.38
N TYR A 205 -11.56 -1.85 -6.14
CA TYR A 205 -11.49 -1.96 -7.61
C TYR A 205 -10.33 -2.85 -8.07
N THR A 206 -9.17 -2.73 -7.44
CA THR A 206 -8.01 -3.56 -7.75
C THR A 206 -8.28 -5.02 -7.39
N GLY A 207 -8.89 -5.29 -6.23
CA GLY A 207 -9.32 -6.63 -5.85
C GLY A 207 -10.32 -7.23 -6.84
N TYR A 208 -11.29 -6.43 -7.31
CA TYR A 208 -12.21 -6.86 -8.36
C TYR A 208 -11.50 -7.22 -9.67
N LYS A 209 -10.49 -6.44 -10.08
CA LYS A 209 -9.69 -6.74 -11.29
C LYS A 209 -8.91 -8.05 -11.16
N LEU A 210 -8.34 -8.32 -9.98
CA LEU A 210 -7.58 -9.54 -9.72
C LEU A 210 -8.48 -10.77 -9.56
N ALA A 211 -9.67 -10.62 -9.01
CA ALA A 211 -10.63 -11.69 -8.84
C ALA A 211 -11.33 -12.10 -10.15
N LYS A 212 -11.19 -11.30 -11.21
CA LYS A 212 -11.78 -11.61 -12.51
C LYS A 212 -11.02 -12.77 -13.13
N PRO A 213 -11.64 -13.95 -13.35
CA PRO A 213 -10.98 -15.01 -14.10
C PRO A 213 -10.64 -14.47 -15.48
N SER A 214 -9.37 -14.54 -15.86
CA SER A 214 -8.96 -14.32 -17.24
C SER A 214 -9.57 -15.46 -18.07
N LEU A 215 -10.63 -15.17 -18.79
CA LEU A 215 -11.13 -15.99 -19.89
C LEU A 215 -10.10 -15.99 -21.03
#